data_f36ce7cd10b0c9597944dd30d7a60261
#
_entry.id   f36ce7cd10b0c9597944dd30d7a60261
#
_cell.length_a   1.000
_cell.length_b   1.000
_cell.length_c   1.000
_cell.angle_alpha   90.00
_cell.angle_beta   90.00
_cell.angle_gamma   90.00
#
_symmetry.space_group_name_H-M   'P 1'
#
loop_
_entity.id
_entity.type
_entity.pdbx_description
1 polymer ?
#
loop_
_entity_poly.entity_id
_entity_poly.type
_entity_poly.pdbx_seq_one_letter_code
_entity_poly.pdbx_strand_id
1 'polypeptide(L)'
;MNNQAQIELLRTSLKRTLAENGLATRFTGHSSNEASFVSLSGAPVSIYFRSALSPDFISGKIQEMADVLSKGGQLLFVSPRISQQLINSQVDRCIHFYSPNGFSRIRLPGFTYIVHAPVSNAGGRQGNAGSAFVGKATVLPRLFFMEPGRIWHQSELALESGLTRSYVSIIIKRMLGAGYILRDGLGYRLQSPDKMLDDWSVVYRFDRYVWKREYALAFRHLREGMDRVAGVLAGKTSQFALMGQCGAYLRCPYMEPSVVSAYVSEPLDGVPGLHPVEGDGNVVLYVPQNQGVFVGKNSVDNLPVVSDIQLYLDLKKMPGRSVDQAEYLRENLLNWDI
;
A
#
# COMPACT_ATOMS: atom_id res chain seq x y z
N MET A 1 -5.42 27.32 -3.17
CA MET A 1 -6.49 27.37 -2.13
C MET A 1 -6.04 28.28 -1.01
N ASN A 2 -6.91 29.16 -0.53
CA ASN A 2 -6.64 30.04 0.61
C ASN A 2 -6.48 29.16 1.88
N ASN A 3 -5.56 29.52 2.78
CA ASN A 3 -5.27 28.80 4.03
C ASN A 3 -6.54 28.52 4.87
N GLN A 4 -7.47 29.46 4.88
CA GLN A 4 -8.74 29.35 5.62
C GLN A 4 -9.68 28.26 5.05
N ALA A 5 -9.77 28.15 3.72
CA ALA A 5 -10.55 27.09 3.07
C ALA A 5 -9.95 25.68 3.32
N GLN A 6 -8.63 25.59 3.39
CA GLN A 6 -7.95 24.33 3.71
C GLN A 6 -8.23 23.88 5.16
N ILE A 7 -8.23 24.81 6.10
CA ILE A 7 -8.52 24.52 7.51
C ILE A 7 -9.97 24.08 7.70
N GLU A 8 -10.92 24.67 7.00
CA GLU A 8 -12.34 24.27 7.08
C GLU A 8 -12.57 22.86 6.52
N LEU A 9 -11.86 22.49 5.45
CA LEU A 9 -11.86 21.12 4.94
C LEU A 9 -11.29 20.12 5.95
N LEU A 10 -10.21 20.47 6.64
CA LEU A 10 -9.64 19.64 7.70
C LEU A 10 -10.61 19.44 8.87
N ARG A 11 -11.28 20.49 9.27
CA ARG A 11 -12.29 20.50 10.33
C ARG A 11 -13.47 19.59 9.98
N THR A 12 -13.99 19.71 8.76
CA THR A 12 -15.07 18.88 8.24
C THR A 12 -14.67 17.41 8.14
N SER A 13 -13.47 17.14 7.64
CA SER A 13 -12.93 15.78 7.53
C SER A 13 -12.77 15.12 8.91
N LEU A 14 -12.20 15.82 9.88
CA LEU A 14 -12.05 15.30 11.24
C LEU A 14 -13.40 14.98 11.89
N LYS A 15 -14.38 15.92 11.81
CA LYS A 15 -15.73 15.71 12.35
C LYS A 15 -16.37 14.44 11.78
N ARG A 16 -16.31 14.28 10.45
CA ARG A 16 -16.85 13.10 9.77
C ARG A 16 -16.18 11.83 10.25
N THR A 17 -14.85 11.81 10.27
CA THR A 17 -14.09 10.62 10.71
C THR A 17 -14.39 10.23 12.15
N LEU A 18 -14.47 11.18 13.05
CA LEU A 18 -14.83 10.91 14.45
C LEU A 18 -16.24 10.33 14.56
N ALA A 19 -17.22 10.91 13.86
CA ALA A 19 -18.61 10.46 13.88
C ALA A 19 -18.76 9.04 13.26
N GLU A 20 -18.14 8.77 12.13
CA GLU A 20 -18.14 7.46 11.45
C GLU A 20 -17.52 6.36 12.33
N ASN A 21 -16.64 6.73 13.25
CA ASN A 21 -15.99 5.79 14.18
C ASN A 21 -16.57 5.83 15.59
N GLY A 22 -17.78 6.34 15.78
CA GLY A 22 -18.54 6.26 17.03
C GLY A 22 -18.29 7.40 18.01
N LEU A 23 -17.58 8.47 17.64
CA LEU A 23 -17.33 9.64 18.47
C LEU A 23 -18.00 10.88 17.86
N ALA A 24 -19.31 11.01 18.00
CA ALA A 24 -20.05 12.22 17.61
C ALA A 24 -19.76 13.35 18.60
N THR A 25 -19.02 14.37 18.14
CA THR A 25 -18.60 15.51 18.99
C THR A 25 -19.06 16.84 18.42
N ARG A 26 -19.38 17.78 19.31
CA ARG A 26 -19.58 19.17 18.97
C ARG A 26 -18.30 19.95 19.24
N PHE A 27 -17.68 20.49 18.20
CA PHE A 27 -16.51 21.35 18.37
C PHE A 27 -16.94 22.74 18.83
N THR A 28 -16.33 23.22 19.88
CA THR A 28 -16.40 24.62 20.31
C THR A 28 -15.17 25.33 19.76
N GLY A 29 -15.36 26.43 19.02
CA GLY A 29 -14.25 27.13 18.35
C GLY A 29 -13.79 28.32 19.14
N HIS A 30 -12.47 28.50 19.27
CA HIS A 30 -11.88 29.75 19.81
C HIS A 30 -11.27 30.60 18.70
N SER A 31 -10.96 30.02 17.54
CA SER A 31 -10.49 30.71 16.32
C SER A 31 -10.67 29.81 15.09
N SER A 32 -10.37 30.30 13.89
CA SER A 32 -10.36 29.48 12.67
C SER A 32 -9.43 28.28 12.77
N ASN A 33 -8.32 28.42 13.49
CA ASN A 33 -7.23 27.46 13.58
C ASN A 33 -7.24 26.60 14.85
N GLU A 34 -8.18 26.85 15.77
CA GLU A 34 -8.25 26.19 17.07
C GLU A 34 -9.69 25.82 17.40
N ALA A 35 -9.88 24.66 18.01
CA ALA A 35 -11.16 24.19 18.50
C ALA A 35 -10.93 23.28 19.71
N SER A 36 -11.99 22.97 20.42
CA SER A 36 -11.96 21.96 21.49
C SER A 36 -13.22 21.10 21.47
N PHE A 37 -13.15 19.93 22.06
CA PHE A 37 -14.31 19.10 22.41
C PHE A 37 -14.02 18.31 23.69
N VAL A 38 -15.06 17.70 24.24
CA VAL A 38 -14.92 16.82 25.40
C VAL A 38 -14.94 15.38 24.93
N SER A 39 -13.97 14.57 25.35
CA SER A 39 -13.88 13.14 25.05
C SER A 39 -14.98 12.34 25.76
N LEU A 40 -15.14 11.06 25.41
CA LEU A 40 -16.11 10.15 26.06
C LEU A 40 -15.88 10.00 27.58
N SER A 41 -14.66 10.20 28.04
CA SER A 41 -14.29 10.16 29.47
C SER A 41 -14.45 11.51 30.19
N GLY A 42 -14.93 12.56 29.51
CA GLY A 42 -15.02 13.91 30.06
C GLY A 42 -13.75 14.75 29.97
N ALA A 43 -12.64 14.19 29.47
CA ALA A 43 -11.39 14.94 29.32
C ALA A 43 -11.46 15.97 28.18
N PRO A 44 -10.99 17.22 28.39
CA PRO A 44 -10.97 18.24 27.35
C PRO A 44 -9.89 17.89 26.29
N VAL A 45 -10.24 18.04 25.01
CA VAL A 45 -9.35 17.84 23.88
C VAL A 45 -9.21 19.16 23.13
N SER A 46 -8.01 19.74 23.13
CA SER A 46 -7.69 20.95 22.37
C SER A 46 -7.18 20.56 20.97
N ILE A 47 -7.74 21.17 19.94
CA ILE A 47 -7.44 20.85 18.54
C ILE A 47 -6.74 22.03 17.88
N TYR A 48 -5.64 21.74 17.20
CA TYR A 48 -4.86 22.70 16.44
C TYR A 48 -4.83 22.34 14.96
N PHE A 49 -5.48 23.15 14.12
CA PHE A 49 -5.51 22.99 12.67
C PHE A 49 -4.36 23.79 12.03
N ARG A 50 -3.53 23.15 11.22
CA ARG A 50 -2.41 23.79 10.52
C ARG A 50 -2.26 23.21 9.11
N SER A 51 -1.85 24.04 8.17
CA SER A 51 -1.48 23.60 6.81
C SER A 51 -0.19 22.79 6.81
N ALA A 52 0.70 23.00 7.79
CA ALA A 52 1.90 22.21 8.05
C ALA A 52 2.19 22.21 9.56
N LEU A 53 2.75 21.11 10.05
CA LEU A 53 3.21 20.94 11.42
C LEU A 53 4.74 20.87 11.44
N SER A 54 5.36 21.62 12.35
CA SER A 54 6.78 21.53 12.67
C SER A 54 6.98 20.99 14.09
N PRO A 55 8.12 20.36 14.39
CA PRO A 55 8.46 19.93 15.75
C PRO A 55 8.42 21.11 16.75
N ASP A 56 8.94 22.27 16.36
CA ASP A 56 8.98 23.46 17.21
C ASP A 56 7.59 23.98 17.57
N PHE A 57 6.65 23.99 16.59
CA PHE A 57 5.27 24.36 16.85
C PHE A 57 4.61 23.42 17.86
N ILE A 58 4.80 22.11 17.69
CA ILE A 58 4.24 21.10 18.60
C ILE A 58 4.82 21.25 20.00
N SER A 59 6.15 21.37 20.11
CA SER A 59 6.84 21.53 21.40
C SER A 59 6.40 22.82 22.10
N GLY A 60 6.25 23.92 21.36
CA GLY A 60 5.74 25.17 21.90
C GLY A 60 4.32 25.05 22.46
N LYS A 61 3.42 24.34 21.74
CA LYS A 61 2.04 24.12 22.20
C LYS A 61 1.98 23.15 23.39
N ILE A 62 2.81 22.15 23.45
CA ILE A 62 2.92 21.26 24.63
C ILE A 62 3.31 22.07 25.85
N GLN A 63 4.30 22.95 25.73
CA GLN A 63 4.74 23.81 26.83
C GLN A 63 3.68 24.82 27.26
N GLU A 64 3.00 25.47 26.30
CA GLU A 64 1.89 26.40 26.56
C GLU A 64 0.71 25.73 27.29
N MET A 65 0.43 24.45 26.97
CA MET A 65 -0.70 23.70 27.51
C MET A 65 -0.33 22.74 28.65
N ALA A 66 0.85 22.87 29.24
CA ALA A 66 1.35 21.96 30.27
C ALA A 66 0.38 21.81 31.47
N ASP A 67 -0.26 22.91 31.90
CA ASP A 67 -1.26 22.88 32.99
C ASP A 67 -2.53 22.10 32.61
N VAL A 68 -2.94 22.15 31.35
CA VAL A 68 -4.12 21.40 30.86
C VAL A 68 -3.78 19.93 30.76
N LEU A 69 -2.60 19.60 30.26
CA LEU A 69 -2.11 18.23 30.15
C LEU A 69 -1.93 17.58 31.51
N SER A 70 -1.42 18.30 32.51
CA SER A 70 -1.23 17.78 33.88
C SER A 70 -2.57 17.44 34.57
N LYS A 71 -3.67 18.06 34.12
CA LYS A 71 -5.07 17.81 34.58
C LYS A 71 -5.81 16.77 33.72
N GLY A 72 -5.10 16.02 32.89
CA GLY A 72 -5.69 14.98 32.02
C GLY A 72 -6.25 15.50 30.69
N GLY A 73 -5.99 16.73 30.31
CA GLY A 73 -6.33 17.28 29.00
C GLY A 73 -5.52 16.59 27.87
N GLN A 74 -6.02 16.72 26.66
CA GLN A 74 -5.46 16.05 25.48
C GLN A 74 -5.20 17.09 24.36
N LEU A 75 -4.16 16.89 23.55
CA LEU A 75 -3.87 17.72 22.38
C LEU A 75 -4.05 16.92 21.10
N LEU A 76 -4.76 17.47 20.13
CA LEU A 76 -4.94 16.88 18.81
C LEU A 76 -4.44 17.86 17.73
N PHE A 77 -3.37 17.48 17.05
CA PHE A 77 -2.84 18.22 15.93
C PHE A 77 -3.41 17.70 14.62
N VAL A 78 -3.96 18.60 13.81
CA VAL A 78 -4.63 18.30 12.54
C VAL A 78 -3.93 19.01 11.40
N SER A 79 -3.45 18.21 10.42
CA SER A 79 -2.77 18.76 9.25
C SER A 79 -3.00 17.84 8.04
N PRO A 80 -3.04 18.37 6.80
CA PRO A 80 -3.13 17.54 5.60
C PRO A 80 -1.90 16.63 5.43
N ARG A 81 -0.82 16.94 6.13
CA ARG A 81 0.46 16.20 6.05
C ARG A 81 1.10 16.09 7.42
N ILE A 82 1.31 14.86 7.85
CA ILE A 82 2.01 14.54 9.08
C ILE A 82 3.03 13.45 8.76
N SER A 83 4.32 13.70 9.03
CA SER A 83 5.37 12.72 8.80
C SER A 83 5.40 11.66 9.90
N GLN A 84 5.74 10.43 9.54
CA GLN A 84 5.94 9.34 10.51
C GLN A 84 7.02 9.71 11.54
N GLN A 85 8.08 10.38 11.09
CA GLN A 85 9.17 10.83 11.97
C GLN A 85 8.66 11.80 13.05
N LEU A 86 7.77 12.73 12.68
CA LEU A 86 7.16 13.67 13.62
C LEU A 86 6.34 12.94 14.69
N ILE A 87 5.58 11.92 14.29
CA ILE A 87 4.75 11.15 15.21
C ILE A 87 5.62 10.27 16.13
N ASN A 88 6.66 9.67 15.59
CA ASN A 88 7.57 8.84 16.35
C ASN A 88 8.41 9.65 17.36
N SER A 89 8.68 10.93 17.07
CA SER A 89 9.38 11.83 18.01
C SER A 89 8.48 12.31 19.17
N GLN A 90 7.16 12.10 19.07
CA GLN A 90 6.18 12.57 20.04
C GLN A 90 5.37 11.39 20.59
N VAL A 91 5.97 10.58 21.45
CA VAL A 91 5.36 9.34 22.00
C VAL A 91 4.51 9.56 23.24
N ASP A 92 4.13 10.79 23.55
CA ASP A 92 3.28 11.08 24.69
C ASP A 92 1.84 10.55 24.49
N ARG A 93 1.25 10.00 25.55
CA ARG A 93 -0.10 9.43 25.55
C ARG A 93 -1.21 10.48 25.40
N CYS A 94 -0.89 11.73 25.69
CA CYS A 94 -1.83 12.87 25.62
C CYS A 94 -1.75 13.65 24.31
N ILE A 95 -0.90 13.22 23.36
CA ILE A 95 -0.70 13.90 22.08
C ILE A 95 -1.19 13.03 20.95
N HIS A 96 -2.06 13.59 20.14
CA HIS A 96 -2.75 12.92 19.05
C HIS A 96 -2.54 13.64 17.73
N PHE A 97 -2.65 12.90 16.65
CA PHE A 97 -2.44 13.40 15.31
C PHE A 97 -3.54 12.91 14.37
N TYR A 98 -4.03 13.79 13.51
CA TYR A 98 -4.97 13.45 12.45
C TYR A 98 -4.57 14.07 11.12
N SER A 99 -4.55 13.26 10.08
CA SER A 99 -4.39 13.67 8.69
C SER A 99 -5.41 12.95 7.81
N PRO A 100 -6.27 13.66 7.05
CA PRO A 100 -7.29 13.04 6.21
C PRO A 100 -6.70 12.19 5.07
N ASN A 101 -5.46 12.46 4.66
CA ASN A 101 -4.78 11.78 3.54
C ASN A 101 -3.50 11.06 3.98
N GLY A 102 -3.33 10.82 5.27
CA GLY A 102 -2.08 10.31 5.79
C GLY A 102 -2.22 9.59 7.12
N PHE A 103 -1.12 9.57 7.83
CA PHE A 103 -1.03 8.92 9.13
C PHE A 103 -1.91 9.62 10.17
N SER A 104 -2.69 8.84 10.91
CA SER A 104 -3.48 9.34 12.04
C SER A 104 -3.29 8.45 13.25
N ARG A 105 -3.10 9.06 14.42
CA ARG A 105 -3.01 8.39 15.72
C ARG A 105 -3.80 9.18 16.76
N ILE A 106 -5.03 8.77 17.03
CA ILE A 106 -5.88 9.31 18.08
C ILE A 106 -6.15 8.20 19.09
N ARG A 107 -5.75 8.39 20.34
CA ARG A 107 -5.97 7.45 21.45
C ARG A 107 -6.54 8.21 22.63
N LEU A 108 -7.82 8.48 22.59
CA LEU A 108 -8.56 9.08 23.70
C LEU A 108 -9.13 7.96 24.60
N PRO A 109 -9.35 8.21 25.89
CA PRO A 109 -10.07 7.26 26.73
C PRO A 109 -11.42 6.88 26.12
N GLY A 110 -11.63 5.58 25.90
CA GLY A 110 -12.82 5.05 25.26
C GLY A 110 -12.88 5.21 23.72
N PHE A 111 -11.86 5.78 23.09
CA PHE A 111 -11.82 5.94 21.63
C PHE A 111 -10.40 5.76 21.06
N THR A 112 -10.26 4.84 20.12
CA THR A 112 -8.98 4.66 19.40
C THR A 112 -9.20 4.68 17.90
N TYR A 113 -8.49 5.56 17.20
CA TYR A 113 -8.46 5.64 15.75
C TYR A 113 -7.01 5.72 15.29
N ILE A 114 -6.53 4.68 14.63
CA ILE A 114 -5.15 4.60 14.13
C ILE A 114 -5.20 4.22 12.65
N VAL A 115 -4.62 5.07 11.83
CA VAL A 115 -4.45 4.84 10.39
C VAL A 115 -2.97 4.95 10.05
N HIS A 116 -2.39 3.86 9.61
CA HIS A 116 -1.06 3.81 9.03
C HIS A 116 -1.18 3.97 7.50
N ALA A 117 -1.62 5.15 7.06
CA ALA A 117 -1.58 5.45 5.64
C ALA A 117 -0.19 5.96 5.26
N PRO A 118 0.40 5.52 4.15
CA PRO A 118 1.60 6.15 3.64
C PRO A 118 1.26 7.61 3.35
N VAL A 119 2.09 8.51 3.85
CA VAL A 119 1.99 9.94 3.53
C VAL A 119 2.18 10.04 2.01
N SER A 120 1.08 10.24 1.28
CA SER A 120 1.20 10.67 -0.09
C SER A 120 1.83 12.07 -0.05
N ASN A 121 3.08 12.20 -0.48
CA ASN A 121 3.78 13.48 -0.61
C ASN A 121 3.14 14.32 -1.73
N ALA A 122 1.87 14.72 -1.57
CA ALA A 122 1.18 15.61 -2.47
C ALA A 122 1.29 17.04 -1.94
N GLY A 123 2.32 17.75 -2.37
CA GLY A 123 2.39 19.22 -2.24
C GLY A 123 3.67 19.82 -1.66
N GLY A 124 4.80 19.49 -2.19
CA GLY A 124 6.00 20.30 -2.30
C GLY A 124 6.55 20.07 -3.69
N ARG A 125 7.10 21.07 -4.34
CA ARG A 125 7.90 20.96 -5.55
C ARG A 125 9.26 20.28 -5.27
N GLN A 126 9.23 19.11 -4.71
CA GLN A 126 10.16 18.04 -5.03
C GLN A 126 9.38 17.18 -6.02
N GLY A 127 9.88 17.06 -7.23
CA GLY A 127 9.23 16.36 -8.31
C GLY A 127 8.71 15.02 -7.84
N ASN A 128 7.60 14.56 -8.43
CA ASN A 128 6.92 13.29 -8.20
C ASN A 128 7.88 12.14 -7.91
N ALA A 129 8.45 12.21 -6.73
CA ALA A 129 9.36 11.24 -6.19
C ALA A 129 8.50 10.16 -5.54
N GLY A 130 7.66 9.49 -6.35
CA GLY A 130 6.85 8.36 -5.95
C GLY A 130 7.65 7.35 -5.14
N SER A 131 7.03 6.73 -4.16
CA SER A 131 7.58 5.56 -3.46
C SER A 131 8.21 4.60 -4.47
N ALA A 132 9.26 3.87 -4.09
CA ALA A 132 9.82 2.79 -4.91
C ALA A 132 8.74 1.74 -5.31
N PHE A 133 7.58 1.79 -4.67
CA PHE A 133 6.47 0.87 -4.81
C PHE A 133 5.32 1.40 -5.69
N VAL A 134 5.52 2.44 -6.47
CA VAL A 134 4.47 3.03 -7.32
C VAL A 134 4.92 3.14 -8.77
N GLY A 135 4.03 2.80 -9.70
CA GLY A 135 4.25 2.94 -11.13
C GLY A 135 5.44 2.13 -11.64
N LYS A 136 6.19 2.67 -12.60
CA LYS A 136 7.35 2.00 -13.20
C LYS A 136 8.50 1.73 -12.22
N ALA A 137 8.56 2.45 -11.09
CA ALA A 137 9.58 2.24 -10.07
C ALA A 137 9.54 0.84 -9.45
N THR A 138 8.36 0.21 -9.43
CA THR A 138 8.13 -1.11 -8.81
C THR A 138 8.95 -2.24 -9.41
N VAL A 139 9.54 -2.03 -10.58
CA VAL A 139 10.44 -3.03 -11.21
C VAL A 139 11.71 -3.21 -10.37
N LEU A 140 12.27 -2.14 -9.80
CA LEU A 140 13.51 -2.24 -9.03
C LEU A 140 13.39 -3.11 -7.77
N PRO A 141 12.42 -2.89 -6.86
CA PRO A 141 12.21 -3.82 -5.75
C PRO A 141 12.04 -5.27 -6.20
N ARG A 142 11.35 -5.53 -7.32
CA ARG A 142 11.20 -6.89 -7.85
C ARG A 142 12.53 -7.51 -8.24
N LEU A 143 13.41 -6.78 -8.90
CA LEU A 143 14.74 -7.27 -9.26
C LEU A 143 15.55 -7.68 -8.02
N PHE A 144 15.50 -6.88 -6.96
CA PHE A 144 16.16 -7.23 -5.69
C PHE A 144 15.57 -8.49 -5.05
N PHE A 145 14.26 -8.68 -5.13
CA PHE A 145 13.61 -9.88 -4.60
C PHE A 145 13.83 -11.13 -5.47
N MET A 146 14.07 -10.98 -6.77
CA MET A 146 14.37 -12.11 -7.64
C MET A 146 15.74 -12.74 -7.35
N GLU A 147 16.71 -11.91 -6.97
CA GLU A 147 18.07 -12.32 -6.66
C GLU A 147 18.54 -11.65 -5.36
N PRO A 148 18.05 -12.08 -4.18
CA PRO A 148 18.25 -11.39 -2.90
C PRO A 148 19.73 -11.24 -2.50
N GLY A 149 20.57 -12.22 -2.83
CA GLY A 149 22.00 -12.21 -2.53
C GLY A 149 22.87 -11.47 -3.55
N ARG A 150 22.29 -11.03 -4.69
CA ARG A 150 23.06 -10.38 -5.75
C ARG A 150 23.42 -8.94 -5.40
N ILE A 151 24.66 -8.56 -5.73
CA ILE A 151 25.11 -7.17 -5.75
C ILE A 151 24.79 -6.58 -7.11
N TRP A 152 23.88 -5.62 -7.15
CA TRP A 152 23.42 -4.97 -8.36
C TRP A 152 24.17 -3.66 -8.62
N HIS A 153 24.73 -3.50 -9.84
CA HIS A 153 25.22 -2.20 -10.26
C HIS A 153 24.09 -1.33 -10.85
N GLN A 154 24.21 -0.01 -10.71
CA GLN A 154 23.16 0.90 -11.18
C GLN A 154 22.94 0.80 -12.70
N SER A 155 23.97 0.50 -13.48
CA SER A 155 23.87 0.29 -14.92
C SER A 155 23.07 -0.96 -15.28
N GLU A 156 23.26 -2.04 -14.54
CA GLU A 156 22.50 -3.29 -14.70
C GLU A 156 21.04 -3.09 -14.35
N LEU A 157 20.77 -2.42 -13.20
CA LEU A 157 19.40 -2.09 -12.80
C LEU A 157 18.69 -1.23 -13.86
N ALA A 158 19.40 -0.30 -14.51
CA ALA A 158 18.84 0.50 -15.59
C ALA A 158 18.54 -0.36 -16.83
N LEU A 159 19.42 -1.28 -17.18
CA LEU A 159 19.26 -2.20 -18.31
C LEU A 159 18.08 -3.14 -18.07
N GLU A 160 18.08 -3.86 -16.95
CA GLU A 160 17.07 -4.87 -16.62
C GLU A 160 15.67 -4.27 -16.39
N SER A 161 15.62 -3.07 -15.82
CA SER A 161 14.34 -2.40 -15.56
C SER A 161 13.77 -1.64 -16.76
N GLY A 162 14.58 -1.37 -17.79
CA GLY A 162 14.24 -0.48 -18.90
C GLY A 162 14.06 0.99 -18.47
N LEU A 163 14.54 1.36 -17.28
CA LEU A 163 14.44 2.72 -16.75
C LEU A 163 15.72 3.53 -17.06
N THR A 164 15.57 4.85 -17.16
CA THR A 164 16.75 5.71 -17.31
C THR A 164 17.65 5.66 -16.08
N ARG A 165 18.96 5.78 -16.25
CA ARG A 165 19.94 5.80 -15.15
C ARG A 165 19.62 6.86 -14.09
N SER A 166 19.17 8.05 -14.51
CA SER A 166 18.78 9.12 -13.59
C SER A 166 17.59 8.71 -12.71
N TYR A 167 16.59 8.05 -13.29
CA TYR A 167 15.42 7.60 -12.54
C TYR A 167 15.77 6.45 -11.60
N VAL A 168 16.59 5.49 -12.04
CA VAL A 168 17.15 4.43 -11.18
C VAL A 168 17.90 5.03 -9.99
N SER A 169 18.75 6.05 -10.21
CA SER A 169 19.47 6.74 -9.12
C SER A 169 18.53 7.32 -8.07
N ILE A 170 17.43 7.91 -8.50
CA ILE A 170 16.41 8.46 -7.59
C ILE A 170 15.76 7.36 -6.75
N ILE A 171 15.40 6.22 -7.38
CA ILE A 171 14.75 5.10 -6.67
C ILE A 171 15.73 4.46 -5.68
N ILE A 172 16.97 4.21 -6.11
CA ILE A 172 18.04 3.66 -5.25
C ILE A 172 18.27 4.53 -4.02
N LYS A 173 18.37 5.85 -4.17
CA LYS A 173 18.52 6.77 -3.02
C LYS A 173 17.39 6.62 -2.02
N ARG A 174 16.16 6.38 -2.48
CA ARG A 174 15.00 6.16 -1.60
C ARG A 174 15.07 4.82 -0.90
N MET A 175 15.40 3.76 -1.65
CA MET A 175 15.53 2.42 -1.08
C MET A 175 16.64 2.36 -0.03
N LEU A 176 17.77 3.06 -0.25
CA LEU A 176 18.83 3.26 0.73
C LEU A 176 18.34 4.04 1.96
N GLY A 177 17.68 5.17 1.75
CA GLY A 177 17.15 6.00 2.83
C GLY A 177 16.08 5.31 3.67
N ALA A 178 15.34 4.36 3.10
CA ALA A 178 14.38 3.51 3.80
C ALA A 178 15.02 2.29 4.48
N GLY A 179 16.29 2.01 4.20
CA GLY A 179 17.01 0.85 4.75
C GLY A 179 16.61 -0.50 4.13
N TYR A 180 16.03 -0.50 2.92
CA TYR A 180 15.68 -1.74 2.22
C TYR A 180 16.90 -2.41 1.58
N ILE A 181 17.83 -1.58 1.12
CA ILE A 181 19.08 -2.00 0.49
C ILE A 181 20.25 -1.30 1.16
N LEU A 182 21.43 -1.88 1.05
CA LEU A 182 22.68 -1.25 1.45
C LEU A 182 23.63 -1.10 0.26
N ARG A 183 24.62 -0.24 0.43
CA ARG A 183 25.72 -0.13 -0.52
C ARG A 183 26.76 -1.20 -0.21
N ASP A 184 27.14 -1.97 -1.22
CA ASP A 184 28.15 -3.02 -1.12
C ASP A 184 29.17 -2.84 -2.25
N GLY A 185 30.34 -2.30 -1.88
CA GLY A 185 31.36 -1.89 -2.85
C GLY A 185 30.81 -0.82 -3.83
N LEU A 186 30.85 -1.12 -5.11
CA LEU A 186 30.34 -0.26 -6.19
C LEU A 186 28.86 -0.53 -6.52
N GLY A 187 28.23 -1.48 -5.83
CA GLY A 187 26.87 -1.91 -6.11
C GLY A 187 25.92 -1.72 -4.92
N TYR A 188 24.78 -2.38 -5.01
CA TYR A 188 23.69 -2.35 -4.02
C TYR A 188 23.18 -3.77 -3.79
N ARG A 189 22.91 -4.11 -2.53
CA ARG A 189 22.39 -5.42 -2.12
C ARG A 189 21.13 -5.25 -1.27
N LEU A 190 20.23 -6.21 -1.36
CA LEU A 190 19.06 -6.28 -0.48
C LEU A 190 19.54 -6.44 0.98
N GLN A 191 18.94 -5.67 1.90
CA GLN A 191 19.31 -5.67 3.32
C GLN A 191 18.15 -6.11 4.21
N SER A 192 16.97 -5.60 3.96
CA SER A 192 15.80 -5.81 4.82
C SER A 192 14.61 -6.22 3.98
N PRO A 193 14.56 -7.46 3.46
CA PRO A 193 13.49 -7.94 2.58
C PRO A 193 12.13 -7.91 3.26
N ASP A 194 12.02 -8.40 4.49
CA ASP A 194 10.77 -8.40 5.23
C ASP A 194 10.21 -7.00 5.39
N LYS A 195 11.05 -6.06 5.83
CA LYS A 195 10.66 -4.66 5.95
C LYS A 195 10.21 -4.08 4.61
N MET A 196 10.94 -4.38 3.53
CA MET A 196 10.59 -3.89 2.20
C MET A 196 9.26 -4.46 1.71
N LEU A 197 8.99 -5.73 1.95
CA LEU A 197 7.75 -6.39 1.58
C LEU A 197 6.57 -5.88 2.41
N ASP A 198 6.74 -5.72 3.72
CA ASP A 198 5.72 -5.20 4.62
C ASP A 198 5.32 -3.77 4.24
N ASP A 199 6.30 -2.87 4.08
CA ASP A 199 6.06 -1.48 3.68
C ASP A 199 5.41 -1.41 2.28
N TRP A 200 5.80 -2.31 1.36
CA TRP A 200 5.15 -2.40 0.05
C TRP A 200 3.72 -2.89 0.14
N SER A 201 3.45 -3.92 0.94
CA SER A 201 2.11 -4.48 1.13
C SER A 201 1.12 -3.45 1.67
N VAL A 202 1.57 -2.52 2.52
CA VAL A 202 0.73 -1.42 3.04
C VAL A 202 0.24 -0.50 1.93
N VAL A 203 1.13 -0.12 1.00
CA VAL A 203 0.85 0.87 -0.05
C VAL A 203 0.32 0.25 -1.34
N TYR A 204 0.43 -1.06 -1.48
CA TYR A 204 -0.03 -1.78 -2.67
C TYR A 204 -1.54 -1.64 -2.83
N ARG A 205 -1.98 -1.43 -4.08
CA ARG A 205 -3.36 -1.22 -4.46
C ARG A 205 -3.74 -2.21 -5.56
N PHE A 206 -4.38 -3.30 -5.16
CA PHE A 206 -4.91 -4.32 -6.09
C PHE A 206 -6.02 -3.77 -6.98
N ASP A 207 -6.84 -2.87 -6.45
CA ASP A 207 -7.95 -2.22 -7.14
C ASP A 207 -7.55 -1.28 -8.30
N ARG A 208 -6.25 -1.07 -8.54
CA ARG A 208 -5.72 -0.28 -9.65
C ARG A 208 -5.43 -1.14 -10.87
N TYR A 209 -6.45 -1.74 -11.45
CA TYR A 209 -6.42 -2.32 -12.79
C TYR A 209 -7.07 -1.35 -13.79
N VAL A 210 -6.60 -1.36 -15.04
CA VAL A 210 -7.16 -0.51 -16.11
C VAL A 210 -8.35 -1.15 -16.81
N TRP A 211 -8.46 -2.47 -16.68
CA TRP A 211 -9.56 -3.25 -17.23
C TRP A 211 -9.73 -4.54 -16.42
N LYS A 212 -11.00 -4.95 -16.25
CA LYS A 212 -11.41 -6.20 -15.62
C LYS A 212 -12.58 -6.79 -16.42
N ARG A 213 -12.57 -8.09 -16.62
CA ARG A 213 -13.72 -8.79 -17.20
C ARG A 213 -13.89 -10.17 -16.58
N GLU A 214 -15.14 -10.53 -16.36
CA GLU A 214 -15.54 -11.81 -15.79
C GLU A 214 -16.14 -12.70 -16.86
N TYR A 215 -15.89 -14.01 -16.75
CA TYR A 215 -16.35 -15.00 -17.69
C TYR A 215 -16.85 -16.24 -16.95
N ALA A 216 -17.80 -16.94 -17.56
CA ALA A 216 -18.17 -18.29 -17.20
C ALA A 216 -17.43 -19.29 -18.09
N LEU A 217 -16.86 -20.32 -17.48
CA LEU A 217 -16.19 -21.44 -18.13
C LEU A 217 -16.60 -22.73 -17.42
N ALA A 218 -17.16 -23.71 -18.16
CA ALA A 218 -17.44 -25.02 -17.59
C ALA A 218 -16.14 -25.81 -17.41
N PHE A 219 -15.80 -26.21 -16.18
CA PHE A 219 -14.72 -27.15 -15.88
C PHE A 219 -15.11 -28.00 -14.65
N ARG A 220 -14.54 -29.20 -14.54
CA ARG A 220 -14.83 -30.12 -13.43
C ARG A 220 -13.89 -29.90 -12.26
N HIS A 221 -12.65 -29.57 -12.55
CA HIS A 221 -11.59 -29.34 -11.56
C HIS A 221 -10.86 -28.05 -11.88
N LEU A 222 -10.41 -27.35 -10.85
CA LEU A 222 -9.71 -26.09 -10.98
C LEU A 222 -8.54 -26.14 -11.98
N ARG A 223 -7.77 -27.25 -11.95
CA ARG A 223 -6.63 -27.44 -12.87
C ARG A 223 -7.05 -27.45 -14.32
N GLU A 224 -8.14 -28.13 -14.67
CA GLU A 224 -8.73 -28.10 -16.03
C GLU A 224 -9.07 -26.66 -16.44
N GLY A 225 -9.69 -25.90 -15.53
CA GLY A 225 -10.00 -24.49 -15.75
C GLY A 225 -8.76 -23.65 -16.05
N MET A 226 -7.69 -23.81 -15.27
CA MET A 226 -6.43 -23.12 -15.48
C MET A 226 -5.77 -23.47 -16.81
N ASP A 227 -5.70 -24.77 -17.16
CA ASP A 227 -5.11 -25.23 -18.42
C ASP A 227 -5.88 -24.69 -19.64
N ARG A 228 -7.21 -24.69 -19.59
CA ARG A 228 -8.06 -24.15 -20.67
C ARG A 228 -7.91 -22.63 -20.81
N VAL A 229 -7.91 -21.89 -19.71
CA VAL A 229 -7.70 -20.44 -19.71
C VAL A 229 -6.30 -20.12 -20.26
N ALA A 230 -5.27 -20.80 -19.81
CA ALA A 230 -3.90 -20.60 -20.28
C ALA A 230 -3.76 -20.92 -21.79
N GLY A 231 -4.35 -22.02 -22.24
CA GLY A 231 -4.32 -22.41 -23.66
C GLY A 231 -4.96 -21.35 -24.58
N VAL A 232 -6.07 -20.74 -24.14
CA VAL A 232 -6.72 -19.69 -24.92
C VAL A 232 -5.92 -18.39 -24.87
N LEU A 233 -5.42 -18.02 -23.70
CA LEU A 233 -4.66 -16.76 -23.53
C LEU A 233 -3.34 -16.76 -24.27
N ALA A 234 -2.65 -17.90 -24.39
CA ALA A 234 -1.39 -18.03 -25.12
C ALA A 234 -1.49 -17.59 -26.60
N GLY A 235 -2.67 -17.72 -27.21
CA GLY A 235 -2.92 -17.27 -28.60
C GLY A 235 -3.57 -15.89 -28.73
N LYS A 236 -3.84 -15.19 -27.63
CA LYS A 236 -4.66 -13.96 -27.61
C LYS A 236 -3.97 -12.74 -27.05
N THR A 237 -2.95 -12.91 -26.24
CA THR A 237 -2.23 -11.80 -25.60
C THR A 237 -0.73 -12.03 -25.64
N SER A 238 0.04 -10.95 -25.68
CA SER A 238 1.50 -11.01 -25.68
C SER A 238 2.08 -11.53 -24.38
N GLN A 239 1.39 -11.26 -23.26
CA GLN A 239 1.76 -11.75 -21.94
C GLN A 239 0.54 -12.01 -21.09
N PHE A 240 0.59 -13.12 -20.37
CA PHE A 240 -0.36 -13.41 -19.29
C PHE A 240 0.34 -14.18 -18.15
N ALA A 241 -0.27 -14.19 -16.98
CA ALA A 241 0.14 -15.03 -15.86
C ALA A 241 -1.02 -15.21 -14.88
N LEU A 242 -1.17 -16.42 -14.35
CA LEU A 242 -2.11 -16.71 -13.27
C LEU A 242 -1.70 -15.93 -12.02
N MET A 243 -2.69 -15.45 -11.26
CA MET A 243 -2.48 -14.54 -10.15
C MET A 243 -3.44 -14.83 -8.98
N GLY A 244 -3.28 -14.10 -7.87
CA GLY A 244 -4.14 -14.22 -6.70
C GLY A 244 -4.21 -15.64 -6.14
N GLN A 245 -5.40 -16.08 -5.72
CA GLN A 245 -5.57 -17.37 -5.05
C GLN A 245 -5.21 -18.56 -5.94
N CYS A 246 -5.54 -18.54 -7.23
CA CYS A 246 -5.25 -19.66 -8.12
C CYS A 246 -3.75 -19.76 -8.45
N GLY A 247 -3.06 -18.63 -8.64
CA GLY A 247 -1.61 -18.63 -8.80
C GLY A 247 -0.89 -19.10 -7.53
N ALA A 248 -1.35 -18.66 -6.37
CA ALA A 248 -0.80 -19.08 -5.07
C ALA A 248 -1.05 -20.57 -4.81
N TYR A 249 -2.22 -21.10 -5.19
CA TYR A 249 -2.51 -22.53 -5.04
C TYR A 249 -1.54 -23.40 -5.84
N LEU A 250 -1.15 -22.97 -7.03
CA LEU A 250 -0.13 -23.68 -7.82
C LEU A 250 1.25 -23.63 -7.18
N ARG A 251 1.61 -22.53 -6.54
CA ARG A 251 2.93 -22.33 -5.94
C ARG A 251 3.05 -22.95 -4.55
N CYS A 252 2.01 -22.81 -3.75
CA CYS A 252 1.98 -23.24 -2.36
C CYS A 252 0.53 -23.56 -1.98
N PRO A 253 0.05 -24.80 -2.22
CA PRO A 253 -1.34 -25.20 -1.98
C PRO A 253 -1.75 -25.00 -0.53
N TYR A 254 -2.73 -24.14 -0.28
CA TYR A 254 -3.33 -23.91 1.03
C TYR A 254 -4.84 -24.13 1.01
N MET A 255 -5.52 -23.48 0.08
CA MET A 255 -6.96 -23.58 -0.08
C MET A 255 -7.29 -23.58 -1.59
N GLU A 256 -8.09 -24.55 -2.04
CA GLU A 256 -8.50 -24.62 -3.44
C GLU A 256 -9.46 -23.46 -3.77
N PRO A 257 -9.10 -22.58 -4.72
CA PRO A 257 -9.97 -21.48 -5.12
C PRO A 257 -11.04 -21.94 -6.10
N SER A 258 -12.19 -21.24 -6.10
CA SER A 258 -13.27 -21.46 -7.04
C SER A 258 -13.15 -20.64 -8.33
N VAL A 259 -12.22 -19.69 -8.38
CA VAL A 259 -12.07 -18.74 -9.49
C VAL A 259 -10.66 -18.82 -10.07
N VAL A 260 -10.58 -18.94 -11.39
CA VAL A 260 -9.33 -18.81 -12.14
C VAL A 260 -9.10 -17.32 -12.43
N SER A 261 -8.03 -16.74 -11.91
CA SER A 261 -7.69 -15.34 -12.10
C SER A 261 -6.36 -15.19 -12.82
N ALA A 262 -6.30 -14.29 -13.82
CA ALA A 262 -5.07 -14.02 -14.56
C ALA A 262 -4.90 -12.52 -14.85
N TYR A 263 -3.65 -12.05 -14.83
CA TYR A 263 -3.26 -10.82 -15.50
C TYR A 263 -3.05 -11.10 -16.99
N VAL A 264 -3.47 -10.13 -17.81
CA VAL A 264 -3.21 -10.05 -19.26
C VAL A 264 -2.59 -8.69 -19.59
N SER A 265 -1.75 -8.61 -20.63
CA SER A 265 -1.04 -7.37 -20.97
C SER A 265 -1.94 -6.26 -21.53
N GLU A 266 -3.04 -6.62 -22.18
CA GLU A 266 -3.99 -5.73 -22.83
C GLU A 266 -5.44 -6.21 -22.66
N PRO A 267 -6.45 -5.31 -22.83
CA PRO A 267 -7.86 -5.73 -22.90
C PRO A 267 -8.09 -6.70 -24.07
N LEU A 268 -8.92 -7.71 -23.82
CA LEU A 268 -9.20 -8.73 -24.82
C LEU A 268 -10.63 -8.59 -25.37
N ASP A 269 -10.76 -8.43 -26.70
CA ASP A 269 -12.01 -8.45 -27.40
C ASP A 269 -12.36 -9.89 -27.81
N GLY A 270 -13.17 -10.53 -26.97
CA GLY A 270 -13.60 -11.91 -27.18
C GLY A 270 -12.50 -12.93 -26.90
N VAL A 271 -12.75 -13.83 -25.97
CA VAL A 271 -11.87 -14.94 -25.62
C VAL A 271 -12.58 -16.24 -25.97
N PRO A 272 -12.11 -17.00 -26.98
CA PRO A 272 -12.77 -18.21 -27.42
C PRO A 272 -13.02 -19.19 -26.28
N GLY A 273 -14.25 -19.69 -26.17
CA GLY A 273 -14.64 -20.66 -25.15
C GLY A 273 -14.84 -20.06 -23.74
N LEU A 274 -14.65 -18.76 -23.55
CA LEU A 274 -15.06 -18.04 -22.36
C LEU A 274 -16.31 -17.21 -22.66
N HIS A 275 -17.34 -17.34 -21.82
CA HIS A 275 -18.61 -16.62 -21.99
C HIS A 275 -18.61 -15.41 -21.04
N PRO A 276 -18.62 -14.15 -21.56
CA PRO A 276 -18.66 -12.96 -20.72
C PRO A 276 -19.92 -12.96 -19.84
N VAL A 277 -19.74 -12.60 -18.55
CA VAL A 277 -20.84 -12.47 -17.58
C VAL A 277 -20.66 -11.18 -16.77
N GLU A 278 -21.77 -10.67 -16.23
CA GLU A 278 -21.77 -9.56 -15.29
C GLU A 278 -21.94 -10.10 -13.87
N GLY A 279 -20.82 -10.25 -13.14
CA GLY A 279 -20.78 -10.86 -11.81
C GLY A 279 -20.82 -12.40 -11.85
N ASP A 280 -20.43 -13.00 -10.74
CA ASP A 280 -20.44 -14.46 -10.52
C ASP A 280 -19.68 -15.30 -11.56
N GLY A 281 -18.74 -14.70 -12.29
CA GLY A 281 -17.83 -15.41 -13.17
C GLY A 281 -16.80 -16.24 -12.41
N ASN A 282 -16.52 -17.46 -12.91
CA ASN A 282 -15.48 -18.32 -12.36
C ASN A 282 -14.11 -18.17 -13.06
N VAL A 283 -14.02 -17.25 -14.02
CA VAL A 283 -12.75 -16.80 -14.64
C VAL A 283 -12.74 -15.29 -14.63
N VAL A 284 -11.67 -14.68 -14.12
CA VAL A 284 -11.53 -13.22 -14.05
C VAL A 284 -10.18 -12.80 -14.63
N LEU A 285 -10.24 -11.94 -15.64
CA LEU A 285 -9.05 -11.38 -16.30
C LEU A 285 -8.88 -9.92 -15.91
N TYR A 286 -7.64 -9.53 -15.65
CA TYR A 286 -7.27 -8.17 -15.26
C TYR A 286 -6.17 -7.64 -16.16
N VAL A 287 -6.28 -6.39 -16.62
CA VAL A 287 -5.15 -5.64 -17.15
C VAL A 287 -4.60 -4.76 -16.04
N PRO A 288 -3.38 -5.01 -15.56
CA PRO A 288 -2.80 -4.24 -14.47
C PRO A 288 -2.45 -2.82 -14.93
N GLN A 289 -2.49 -1.84 -14.03
CA GLN A 289 -2.01 -0.49 -14.30
C GLN A 289 -0.51 -0.46 -14.66
N ASN A 290 0.25 -1.44 -14.17
CA ASN A 290 1.68 -1.52 -14.36
C ASN A 290 2.09 -2.93 -14.79
N GLN A 291 2.72 -3.03 -15.94
CA GLN A 291 3.21 -4.30 -16.50
C GLN A 291 4.32 -4.95 -15.64
N GLY A 292 4.85 -4.25 -14.64
CA GLY A 292 5.79 -4.80 -13.68
C GLY A 292 5.29 -6.04 -12.92
N VAL A 293 3.99 -6.32 -12.90
CA VAL A 293 3.44 -7.55 -12.32
C VAL A 293 3.97 -8.83 -13.00
N PHE A 294 4.40 -8.72 -14.25
CA PHE A 294 4.97 -9.85 -15.00
C PHE A 294 6.47 -10.09 -14.76
N VAL A 295 7.13 -9.17 -14.04
CA VAL A 295 8.56 -9.32 -13.70
C VAL A 295 8.74 -10.46 -12.72
N GLY A 296 9.63 -11.40 -13.04
CA GLY A 296 9.89 -12.56 -12.22
C GLY A 296 8.79 -13.61 -12.21
N LYS A 297 7.94 -13.65 -13.26
CA LYS A 297 6.92 -14.69 -13.37
C LYS A 297 7.56 -16.08 -13.41
N ASN A 298 6.93 -17.02 -12.73
CA ASN A 298 7.29 -18.41 -12.65
C ASN A 298 6.58 -19.24 -13.73
N SER A 299 7.03 -20.45 -13.95
CA SER A 299 6.29 -21.47 -14.70
C SER A 299 6.09 -22.69 -13.78
N VAL A 300 4.84 -23.06 -13.53
CA VAL A 300 4.47 -24.22 -12.72
C VAL A 300 3.66 -25.15 -13.59
N ASP A 301 4.18 -26.36 -13.85
CA ASP A 301 3.55 -27.35 -14.73
C ASP A 301 3.12 -26.77 -16.09
N ASN A 302 3.97 -25.96 -16.70
CA ASN A 302 3.75 -25.21 -17.95
C ASN A 302 2.72 -24.06 -17.86
N LEU A 303 2.21 -23.72 -16.67
CA LEU A 303 1.33 -22.58 -16.47
C LEU A 303 2.17 -21.37 -16.01
N PRO A 304 2.06 -20.22 -16.69
CA PRO A 304 2.73 -19.00 -16.22
C PRO A 304 2.01 -18.44 -14.99
N VAL A 305 2.76 -18.19 -13.93
CA VAL A 305 2.28 -17.66 -12.66
C VAL A 305 3.09 -16.41 -12.34
N VAL A 306 2.49 -15.36 -11.82
CA VAL A 306 3.23 -14.19 -11.36
C VAL A 306 4.22 -14.57 -10.23
N SER A 307 5.21 -13.71 -9.98
CA SER A 307 6.19 -13.96 -8.90
C SER A 307 5.54 -14.12 -7.54
N ASP A 308 6.20 -14.83 -6.62
CA ASP A 308 5.70 -15.07 -5.26
C ASP A 308 5.49 -13.75 -4.50
N ILE A 309 6.31 -12.74 -4.74
CA ILE A 309 6.12 -11.38 -4.23
C ILE A 309 4.81 -10.77 -4.74
N GLN A 310 4.52 -10.93 -6.04
CA GLN A 310 3.29 -10.42 -6.60
C GLN A 310 2.06 -11.17 -6.07
N LEU A 311 2.15 -12.49 -5.91
CA LEU A 311 1.10 -13.30 -5.29
C LEU A 311 0.82 -12.82 -3.87
N TYR A 312 1.86 -12.62 -3.06
CA TYR A 312 1.72 -12.11 -1.69
C TYR A 312 1.01 -10.76 -1.66
N LEU A 313 1.46 -9.80 -2.49
CA LEU A 313 0.88 -8.46 -2.56
C LEU A 313 -0.60 -8.49 -2.98
N ASP A 314 -0.96 -9.31 -3.96
CA ASP A 314 -2.35 -9.47 -4.42
C ASP A 314 -3.22 -10.04 -3.29
N LEU A 315 -2.81 -11.16 -2.70
CA LEU A 315 -3.53 -11.85 -1.64
C LEU A 315 -3.76 -10.97 -0.41
N LYS A 316 -2.79 -10.13 -0.03
CA LYS A 316 -2.94 -9.16 1.09
C LYS A 316 -4.05 -8.13 0.86
N LYS A 317 -4.53 -7.97 -0.37
CA LYS A 317 -5.56 -7.00 -0.76
C LYS A 317 -6.83 -7.62 -1.33
N MET A 318 -6.83 -8.91 -1.60
CA MET A 318 -8.02 -9.64 -2.02
C MET A 318 -8.92 -9.96 -0.83
N PRO A 319 -10.25 -10.04 -1.05
CA PRO A 319 -11.21 -10.31 0.03
C PRO A 319 -11.14 -11.76 0.54
N GLY A 320 -11.83 -12.02 1.64
CA GLY A 320 -12.03 -13.35 2.22
C GLY A 320 -10.76 -13.88 2.89
N ARG A 321 -10.51 -15.20 2.74
CA ARG A 321 -9.37 -15.91 3.36
C ARG A 321 -8.05 -15.74 2.60
N SER A 322 -7.97 -14.79 1.69
CA SER A 322 -6.74 -14.54 0.90
C SER A 322 -5.58 -14.09 1.79
N VAL A 323 -5.86 -13.39 2.89
CA VAL A 323 -4.82 -12.97 3.85
C VAL A 323 -4.17 -14.17 4.53
N ASP A 324 -4.94 -15.18 4.91
CA ASP A 324 -4.39 -16.42 5.51
C ASP A 324 -3.48 -17.14 4.50
N GLN A 325 -3.90 -17.22 3.24
CA GLN A 325 -3.09 -17.78 2.15
C GLN A 325 -1.83 -16.96 1.88
N ALA A 326 -1.89 -15.62 2.02
CA ALA A 326 -0.72 -14.77 1.89
C ALA A 326 0.33 -15.07 2.97
N GLU A 327 -0.08 -15.18 4.23
CA GLU A 327 0.84 -15.51 5.31
C GLU A 327 1.43 -16.92 5.14
N TYR A 328 0.61 -17.90 4.77
CA TYR A 328 1.08 -19.24 4.48
C TYR A 328 2.11 -19.27 3.32
N LEU A 329 1.86 -18.52 2.25
CA LEU A 329 2.81 -18.35 1.15
C LEU A 329 4.10 -17.69 1.61
N ARG A 330 4.02 -16.66 2.46
CA ARG A 330 5.19 -15.97 3.03
C ARG A 330 6.05 -16.93 3.83
N GLU A 331 5.46 -17.69 4.73
CA GLU A 331 6.17 -18.64 5.60
C GLU A 331 6.89 -19.75 4.82
N ASN A 332 6.35 -20.16 3.67
CA ASN A 332 6.88 -21.29 2.90
C ASN A 332 7.77 -20.90 1.71
N LEU A 333 7.57 -19.71 1.11
CA LEU A 333 8.27 -19.33 -0.13
C LEU A 333 9.05 -18.02 -0.05
N LEU A 334 8.77 -17.15 0.94
CA LEU A 334 9.39 -15.84 1.05
C LEU A 334 10.37 -15.76 2.22
N ASN A 335 11.18 -16.80 2.37
CA ASN A 335 12.28 -16.86 3.34
C ASN A 335 13.57 -16.44 2.63
N TRP A 336 14.27 -15.46 3.17
CA TRP A 336 15.51 -14.95 2.60
C TRP A 336 16.68 -15.22 3.55
N ASP A 337 17.55 -16.15 3.18
CA ASP A 337 18.84 -16.38 3.83
C ASP A 337 19.86 -15.38 3.24
N ILE A 338 19.93 -14.14 3.79
CA ILE A 338 20.83 -13.06 3.35
C ILE A 338 21.62 -12.47 4.52
#